data_56c0e5e9f89c54bbab3e6041af2e1df8
#
_entry.id   56c0e5e9f89c54bbab3e6041af2e1df8
#
_cell.length_a   1.000
_cell.length_b   1.000
_cell.length_c   1.000
_cell.angle_alpha   90.00
_cell.angle_beta   90.00
_cell.angle_gamma   90.00
#
_symmetry.space_group_name_H-M   'P 1'
#
loop_
_entity.id
_entity.type
_entity.pdbx_description
1 polymer ?
#
loop_
_entity_poly.entity_id
_entity_poly.type
_entity_poly.pdbx_seq_one_letter_code
_entity_poly.pdbx_strand_id
1 'polypeptide(L)'
;MAEKSRGVTLTIFAILFGLLAVSNFLKPFLHGGTFVFLGTKTTGAANAIFSILFGIILAAYAYGIWAMRKFALVIAYFFFPWVVLNTVLFAMKNRPADPQPSPIAVIATIAIGIGVPLATLIILHRRRAELT
;
A
#
# COMPACT_ATOMS: atom_id res chain seq x y z
N MET A 1 -14.17 3.92 30.73
CA MET A 1 -13.18 3.16 29.94
C MET A 1 -12.37 4.10 29.08
N ALA A 2 -11.09 3.97 29.16
CA ALA A 2 -10.26 4.75 28.25
C ALA A 2 -10.54 4.31 26.82
N GLU A 3 -10.73 5.26 25.94
CA GLU A 3 -10.86 4.96 24.54
C GLU A 3 -9.56 4.31 24.06
N LYS A 4 -9.73 3.29 23.24
CA LYS A 4 -8.56 2.69 22.60
C LYS A 4 -7.98 3.70 21.64
N SER A 5 -6.82 4.21 22.01
CA SER A 5 -6.15 5.20 21.18
C SER A 5 -5.51 4.52 19.99
N ARG A 6 -5.84 5.04 18.81
CA ARG A 6 -5.19 4.61 17.57
C ARG A 6 -3.69 4.91 17.60
N GLY A 7 -3.33 5.99 18.27
CA GLY A 7 -1.97 6.46 18.29
C GLY A 7 -1.62 7.26 17.05
N VAL A 8 -0.56 8.04 17.16
CA VAL A 8 -0.12 8.91 16.06
C VAL A 8 0.33 8.07 14.86
N THR A 9 1.05 6.99 15.10
CA THR A 9 1.59 6.17 14.02
C THR A 9 0.49 5.56 13.14
N LEU A 10 -0.53 4.96 13.76
CA LEU A 10 -1.65 4.40 13.00
C LEU A 10 -2.47 5.48 12.31
N THR A 11 -2.60 6.65 12.94
CA THR A 11 -3.28 7.77 12.32
C THR A 11 -2.56 8.20 11.03
N ILE A 12 -1.23 8.32 11.08
CA ILE A 12 -0.43 8.66 9.91
C ILE A 12 -0.59 7.58 8.82
N PHE A 13 -0.52 6.30 9.19
CA PHE A 13 -0.68 5.22 8.22
C PHE A 13 -2.06 5.22 7.59
N ALA A 14 -3.12 5.48 8.37
CA ALA A 14 -4.47 5.57 7.82
C ALA A 14 -4.57 6.68 6.77
N ILE A 15 -3.98 7.83 7.05
CA ILE A 15 -3.95 8.95 6.11
C ILE A 15 -3.16 8.58 4.86
N LEU A 16 -1.98 7.96 5.02
CA LEU A 16 -1.16 7.55 3.89
C LEU A 16 -1.88 6.55 2.98
N PHE A 17 -2.52 5.54 3.55
CA PHE A 17 -3.26 4.56 2.76
C PHE A 17 -4.50 5.19 2.12
N GLY A 18 -5.13 6.15 2.80
CA GLY A 18 -6.23 6.90 2.19
C GLY A 18 -5.78 7.70 0.98
N LEU A 19 -4.63 8.35 1.07
CA LEU A 19 -4.04 9.08 -0.06
C LEU A 19 -3.67 8.13 -1.20
N LEU A 20 -3.13 6.95 -0.87
CA LEU A 20 -2.83 5.94 -1.88
C LEU A 20 -4.10 5.44 -2.56
N ALA A 21 -5.20 5.29 -1.80
CA ALA A 21 -6.48 4.90 -2.37
C ALA A 21 -6.96 5.94 -3.40
N VAL A 22 -6.90 7.22 -3.04
CA VAL A 22 -7.26 8.31 -3.94
C VAL A 22 -6.38 8.28 -5.19
N SER A 23 -5.08 8.11 -5.00
CA SER A 23 -4.13 8.02 -6.11
C SER A 23 -4.51 6.89 -7.08
N ASN A 24 -4.89 5.72 -6.54
CA ASN A 24 -5.27 4.59 -7.38
C ASN A 24 -6.58 4.85 -8.14
N PHE A 25 -7.56 5.52 -7.52
CA PHE A 25 -8.78 5.89 -8.21
C PHE A 25 -8.53 6.87 -9.36
N LEU A 26 -7.50 7.72 -9.22
CA LEU A 26 -7.18 8.72 -10.23
C LEU A 26 -6.30 8.17 -11.37
N LYS A 27 -5.62 7.05 -11.17
CA LYS A 27 -4.71 6.51 -12.19
C LYS A 27 -5.33 6.38 -13.57
N PRO A 28 -6.56 5.87 -13.72
CA PRO A 28 -7.16 5.74 -15.07
C PRO A 28 -7.39 7.06 -15.77
N PHE A 29 -7.44 8.16 -15.03
CA PHE A 29 -7.74 9.49 -15.56
C PHE A 29 -6.49 10.35 -15.74
N LEU A 30 -5.36 9.90 -15.24
CA LEU A 30 -4.10 10.66 -15.31
C LEU A 30 -3.20 10.06 -16.39
N HIS A 31 -2.58 10.95 -17.17
CA HIS A 31 -1.58 10.53 -18.14
C HIS A 31 -0.38 9.93 -17.42
N GLY A 32 0.04 8.76 -17.84
CA GLY A 32 1.17 8.06 -17.24
C GLY A 32 0.85 7.32 -15.94
N GLY A 33 -0.38 7.43 -15.43
CA GLY A 33 -0.81 6.65 -14.28
C GLY A 33 -0.98 5.19 -14.65
N THR A 34 -0.20 4.30 -14.04
CA THR A 34 -0.19 2.88 -14.39
C THR A 34 -0.22 2.04 -13.13
N PHE A 35 -1.13 1.07 -13.11
CA PHE A 35 -1.16 0.07 -12.05
C PHE A 35 -0.20 -1.07 -12.41
N VAL A 36 0.60 -1.50 -11.45
CA VAL A 36 1.54 -2.59 -11.63
C VAL A 36 0.97 -3.84 -10.96
N PHE A 37 0.73 -4.88 -11.77
CA PHE A 37 0.20 -6.14 -11.28
C PHE A 37 1.29 -7.22 -11.41
N LEU A 38 1.76 -7.70 -10.27
CA LEU A 38 2.82 -8.72 -10.18
C LEU A 38 4.01 -8.38 -11.07
N GLY A 39 4.46 -7.13 -11.00
CA GLY A 39 5.62 -6.64 -11.72
C GLY A 39 5.35 -6.24 -13.16
N THR A 40 4.13 -6.38 -13.66
CA THR A 40 3.75 -6.04 -15.02
C THR A 40 2.88 -4.78 -15.03
N LYS A 41 3.24 -3.81 -15.85
CA LYS A 41 2.44 -2.60 -16.02
C LYS A 41 1.18 -2.94 -16.81
N THR A 42 0.03 -2.53 -16.27
CA THR A 42 -1.26 -2.73 -16.94
C THR A 42 -1.59 -1.52 -17.81
N THR A 43 -2.38 -1.76 -18.85
CA THR A 43 -2.80 -0.70 -19.78
C THR A 43 -4.28 -0.82 -20.07
N GLY A 44 -4.88 0.29 -20.57
CA GLY A 44 -6.26 0.30 -21.02
C GLY A 44 -7.26 -0.06 -19.93
N ALA A 45 -8.23 -0.89 -20.30
CA ALA A 45 -9.30 -1.31 -19.39
C ALA A 45 -8.76 -2.06 -18.17
N ALA A 46 -7.71 -2.88 -18.34
CA ALA A 46 -7.11 -3.61 -17.23
C ALA A 46 -6.53 -2.63 -16.21
N ASN A 47 -5.84 -1.60 -16.67
CA ASN A 47 -5.32 -0.56 -15.77
C ASN A 47 -6.46 0.10 -14.99
N ALA A 48 -7.54 0.48 -15.64
CA ALA A 48 -8.67 1.12 -15.00
C ALA A 48 -9.31 0.21 -13.96
N ILE A 49 -9.58 -1.05 -14.32
CA ILE A 49 -10.22 -2.01 -13.43
C ILE A 49 -9.35 -2.29 -12.20
N PHE A 50 -8.06 -2.63 -12.41
CA PHE A 50 -7.18 -2.97 -11.29
C PHE A 50 -6.89 -1.77 -10.41
N SER A 51 -6.75 -0.58 -10.97
CA SER A 51 -6.53 0.63 -10.18
C SER A 51 -7.72 0.92 -9.27
N ILE A 52 -8.93 0.81 -9.80
CA ILE A 52 -10.14 1.07 -9.02
C ILE A 52 -10.32 0.00 -7.94
N LEU A 53 -10.17 -1.29 -8.29
CA LEU A 53 -10.30 -2.37 -7.33
C LEU A 53 -9.28 -2.24 -6.20
N PHE A 54 -8.03 -1.96 -6.55
CA PHE A 54 -6.98 -1.79 -5.55
C PHE A 54 -7.23 -0.55 -4.71
N GLY A 55 -7.77 0.51 -5.31
CA GLY A 55 -8.17 1.71 -4.58
C GLY A 55 -9.25 1.42 -3.54
N ILE A 56 -10.23 0.58 -3.88
CA ILE A 56 -11.26 0.16 -2.94
C ILE A 56 -10.63 -0.61 -1.78
N ILE A 57 -9.72 -1.53 -2.05
CA ILE A 57 -9.03 -2.29 -1.01
C ILE A 57 -8.24 -1.36 -0.10
N LEU A 58 -7.50 -0.41 -0.67
CA LEU A 58 -6.73 0.56 0.11
C LEU A 58 -7.63 1.48 0.93
N ALA A 59 -8.78 1.89 0.38
CA ALA A 59 -9.74 2.70 1.11
C ALA A 59 -10.32 1.93 2.30
N ALA A 60 -10.67 0.66 2.09
CA ALA A 60 -11.14 -0.20 3.18
C ALA A 60 -10.06 -0.39 4.24
N TYR A 61 -8.81 -0.58 3.81
CA TYR A 61 -7.68 -0.71 4.72
C TYR A 61 -7.48 0.55 5.54
N ALA A 62 -7.49 1.72 4.90
CA ALA A 62 -7.35 3.00 5.60
C ALA A 62 -8.48 3.20 6.62
N TYR A 63 -9.71 2.91 6.23
CA TYR A 63 -10.84 2.99 7.14
C TYR A 63 -10.69 2.02 8.31
N GLY A 64 -10.28 0.79 8.02
CA GLY A 64 -10.08 -0.22 9.05
C GLY A 64 -9.02 0.19 10.08
N ILE A 65 -7.92 0.78 9.61
CA ILE A 65 -6.90 1.31 10.51
C ILE A 65 -7.45 2.47 11.33
N TRP A 66 -8.15 3.40 10.68
CA TRP A 66 -8.72 4.57 11.34
C TRP A 66 -9.71 4.16 12.42
N ALA A 67 -10.57 3.19 12.13
CA ALA A 67 -11.62 2.74 13.05
C ALA A 67 -11.16 1.61 13.97
N MET A 68 -9.90 1.18 13.90
CA MET A 68 -9.36 0.08 14.70
C MET A 68 -10.16 -1.21 14.53
N ARG A 69 -10.43 -1.58 13.28
CA ARG A 69 -11.26 -2.76 12.96
C ARG A 69 -10.38 -3.97 12.68
N LYS A 70 -10.87 -5.15 13.03
CA LYS A 70 -10.13 -6.41 12.81
C LYS A 70 -9.87 -6.69 11.34
N PHE A 71 -10.76 -6.28 10.45
CA PHE A 71 -10.55 -6.54 9.03
C PHE A 71 -9.30 -5.83 8.49
N ALA A 72 -8.86 -4.74 9.12
CA ALA A 72 -7.60 -4.11 8.74
C ALA A 72 -6.42 -5.05 8.92
N LEU A 73 -6.42 -5.84 10.00
CA LEU A 73 -5.37 -6.83 10.23
C LEU A 73 -5.40 -7.92 9.17
N VAL A 74 -6.59 -8.38 8.79
CA VAL A 74 -6.74 -9.38 7.72
C VAL A 74 -6.19 -8.83 6.41
N ILE A 75 -6.56 -7.59 6.07
CA ILE A 75 -6.04 -6.95 4.87
C ILE A 75 -4.52 -6.83 4.95
N ALA A 76 -3.97 -6.47 6.13
CA ALA A 76 -2.52 -6.34 6.29
C ALA A 76 -1.79 -7.66 6.02
N TYR A 77 -2.34 -8.79 6.46
CA TYR A 77 -1.73 -10.09 6.20
C TYR A 77 -1.66 -10.45 4.72
N PHE A 78 -2.59 -9.96 3.91
CA PHE A 78 -2.57 -10.17 2.46
C PHE A 78 -1.82 -9.07 1.74
N PHE A 79 -1.95 -7.85 2.20
CA PHE A 79 -1.36 -6.69 1.54
C PHE A 79 0.16 -6.70 1.59
N PHE A 80 0.74 -7.04 2.73
CA PHE A 80 2.20 -7.03 2.87
C PHE A 80 2.88 -8.02 1.91
N PRO A 81 2.48 -9.31 1.87
CA PRO A 81 3.05 -10.24 0.89
C PRO A 81 2.83 -9.79 -0.55
N TRP A 82 1.68 -9.20 -0.84
CA TRP A 82 1.39 -8.68 -2.16
C TRP A 82 2.38 -7.58 -2.55
N VAL A 83 2.60 -6.61 -1.65
CA VAL A 83 3.51 -5.50 -1.91
C VAL A 83 4.93 -6.00 -2.14
N VAL A 84 5.40 -6.92 -1.29
CA VAL A 84 6.74 -7.49 -1.43
C VAL A 84 6.88 -8.21 -2.77
N LEU A 85 5.94 -9.09 -3.07
CA LEU A 85 5.96 -9.87 -4.30
C LEU A 85 5.90 -8.95 -5.52
N ASN A 86 5.00 -7.98 -5.52
CA ASN A 86 4.84 -7.05 -6.63
C ASN A 86 6.10 -6.21 -6.84
N THR A 87 6.71 -5.74 -5.76
CA THR A 87 7.93 -4.94 -5.83
C THR A 87 9.10 -5.75 -6.38
N VAL A 88 9.28 -6.98 -5.88
CA VAL A 88 10.37 -7.84 -6.33
C VAL A 88 10.19 -8.21 -7.80
N LEU A 89 9.00 -8.60 -8.21
CA LEU A 89 8.73 -8.95 -9.60
C LEU A 89 8.89 -7.76 -10.54
N PHE A 90 8.48 -6.58 -10.11
CA PHE A 90 8.68 -5.37 -10.90
C PHE A 90 10.17 -5.08 -11.10
N ALA A 91 10.96 -5.20 -10.02
CA ALA A 91 12.40 -4.98 -10.10
C ALA A 91 13.09 -5.99 -11.02
N MET A 92 12.63 -7.24 -11.03
CA MET A 92 13.20 -8.28 -11.88
C MET A 92 12.82 -8.09 -13.35
N LYS A 93 11.61 -7.64 -13.64
CA LYS A 93 11.12 -7.49 -15.02
C LYS A 93 11.48 -6.16 -15.64
N ASN A 94 11.63 -5.11 -14.81
CA ASN A 94 11.86 -3.75 -15.29
C ASN A 94 13.18 -3.26 -14.73
N ARG A 95 14.27 -3.64 -15.39
CA ARG A 95 15.61 -3.19 -14.98
C ARG A 95 15.72 -1.68 -15.19
N PRO A 96 16.38 -0.96 -14.27
CA PRO A 96 16.58 0.48 -14.45
C PRO A 96 17.27 0.78 -15.77
N ALA A 97 16.78 1.81 -16.45
CA ALA A 97 17.45 2.32 -17.64
C ALA A 97 18.64 3.20 -17.24
N ASP A 98 19.55 3.43 -18.16
CA ASP A 98 20.61 4.41 -17.95
C ASP A 98 20.05 5.82 -18.17
N PRO A 99 20.41 6.82 -17.33
CA PRO A 99 21.17 6.65 -16.09
C PRO A 99 20.34 5.97 -15.02
N GLN A 100 20.97 5.15 -14.21
CA GLN A 100 20.28 4.49 -13.12
C GLN A 100 20.02 5.48 -11.98
N PRO A 101 18.92 5.31 -11.22
CA PRO A 101 18.70 6.12 -10.03
C PRO A 101 19.83 5.90 -9.03
N SER A 102 20.07 6.89 -8.18
CA SER A 102 21.09 6.77 -7.16
C SER A 102 20.77 5.62 -6.21
N PRO A 103 21.80 4.96 -5.64
CA PRO A 103 21.55 3.90 -4.64
C PRO A 103 20.71 4.39 -3.46
N ILE A 104 20.89 5.64 -3.05
CA ILE A 104 20.09 6.23 -1.95
C ILE A 104 18.63 6.31 -2.34
N ALA A 105 18.31 6.74 -3.56
CA ALA A 105 16.94 6.82 -4.03
C ALA A 105 16.27 5.44 -4.08
N VAL A 106 17.01 4.42 -4.55
CA VAL A 106 16.52 3.05 -4.61
C VAL A 106 16.23 2.52 -3.21
N ILE A 107 17.17 2.70 -2.28
CA ILE A 107 17.03 2.26 -0.90
C ILE A 107 15.83 2.97 -0.23
N ALA A 108 15.70 4.28 -0.43
CA ALA A 108 14.59 5.04 0.14
C ALA A 108 13.24 4.55 -0.40
N THR A 109 13.15 4.29 -1.71
CA THR A 109 11.93 3.79 -2.32
C THR A 109 11.53 2.43 -1.76
N ILE A 110 12.50 1.52 -1.63
CA ILE A 110 12.25 0.19 -1.07
C ILE A 110 11.87 0.30 0.41
N ALA A 111 12.59 1.13 1.16
CA ALA A 111 12.34 1.30 2.59
C ALA A 111 10.92 1.82 2.85
N ILE A 112 10.47 2.80 2.08
CA ILE A 112 9.11 3.34 2.23
C ILE A 112 8.08 2.35 1.69
N GLY A 113 8.32 1.79 0.50
CA GLY A 113 7.36 0.92 -0.17
C GLY A 113 7.10 -0.39 0.54
N ILE A 114 8.10 -0.93 1.23
CA ILE A 114 7.99 -2.17 1.98
C ILE A 114 7.90 -1.90 3.48
N GLY A 115 8.66 -0.91 3.95
CA GLY A 115 8.73 -0.59 5.37
C GLY A 115 7.41 -0.12 5.97
N VAL A 116 6.67 0.73 5.26
CA VAL A 116 5.38 1.24 5.74
C VAL A 116 4.35 0.10 5.86
N PRO A 117 4.15 -0.76 4.84
CA PRO A 117 3.26 -1.91 5.00
C PRO A 117 3.71 -2.87 6.09
N LEU A 118 5.01 -3.11 6.22
CA LEU A 118 5.54 -3.99 7.26
C LEU A 118 5.29 -3.40 8.65
N ALA A 119 5.59 -2.13 8.85
CA ALA A 119 5.38 -1.45 10.11
C ALA A 119 3.89 -1.45 10.49
N THR A 120 3.02 -1.22 9.52
CA THR A 120 1.57 -1.26 9.74
C THR A 120 1.13 -2.65 10.19
N LEU A 121 1.60 -3.69 9.50
CA LEU A 121 1.28 -5.07 9.85
C LEU A 121 1.74 -5.40 11.27
N ILE A 122 2.99 -5.04 11.61
CA ILE A 122 3.55 -5.32 12.93
C ILE A 122 2.74 -4.62 14.02
N ILE A 123 2.41 -3.35 13.83
CA ILE A 123 1.66 -2.58 14.81
C ILE A 123 0.25 -3.15 14.98
N LEU A 124 -0.45 -3.44 13.89
CA LEU A 124 -1.78 -4.02 13.94
C LEU A 124 -1.76 -5.38 14.60
N HIS A 125 -0.76 -6.21 14.29
CA HIS A 125 -0.63 -7.52 14.91
C HIS A 125 -0.39 -7.42 16.41
N ARG A 126 0.47 -6.50 16.84
CA ARG A 126 0.74 -6.28 18.25
C ARG A 126 -0.46 -5.76 19.01
N ARG A 127 -1.28 -4.98 18.34
CA ARG A 127 -2.48 -4.38 18.93
C ARG A 127 -3.76 -5.11 18.56
N ARG A 128 -3.65 -6.36 18.12
CA ARG A 128 -4.81 -7.13 17.65
C ARG A 128 -5.92 -7.28 18.70
N ALA A 129 -5.57 -7.29 19.96
CA ALA A 129 -6.56 -7.37 21.03
C ALA A 129 -7.40 -6.10 21.17
N GLU A 130 -6.91 -4.98 20.66
CA GLU A 130 -7.61 -3.70 20.70
C GLU A 130 -8.50 -3.48 19.47
N LEU A 131 -8.38 -4.33 18.46
CA LEU A 131 -9.19 -4.22 17.24
C LEU A 131 -10.56 -4.84 17.45
N THR A 132 -11.56 -4.27 16.83
CA THR A 132 -12.95 -4.72 16.98
C THR A 132 -13.57 -5.27 15.70
#